data_d7271e455585b81cacea3e160d480711
#
_entry.id   d7271e455585b81cacea3e160d480711
#
_cell.length_a   1.000
_cell.length_b   1.000
_cell.length_c   1.000
_cell.angle_alpha   90.00
_cell.angle_beta   90.00
_cell.angle_gamma   90.00
#
_symmetry.space_group_name_H-M   'P 1'
#
loop_
_entity.id
_entity.type
_entity.pdbx_description
1 polymer ?
#
loop_
_entity_poly.entity_id
_entity_poly.type
_entity_poly.pdbx_seq_one_letter_code
_entity_poly.pdbx_strand_id
1 'polypeptide(L)'
;MSVQAQDSRIPLDTTIVTTNEVSVNGQKITYKATTGMQPVWDDHGEVIASLYFTYYQRTNVKNREKRPIIMSFNGGPGSASVWMHIAYTGPKVLNIDEEGYPIQPYGVKDNPNSIIDVADIVYINPVNTGYSRPVVKEGEKLDKSLFFGINADVKYLASWLNTFISRNNRWQSPKYIIGESYGGTRVMGLAAKLQNRQ
;
A
#
# COMPACT_ATOMS: atom_id res chain seq x y z
N MET A 1 -26.65 30.84 -13.11
CA MET A 1 -25.74 29.75 -13.53
C MET A 1 -25.36 28.98 -12.26
N SER A 2 -25.91 27.78 -12.09
CA SER A 2 -25.53 26.90 -10.99
C SER A 2 -24.18 26.27 -11.32
N VAL A 3 -23.13 26.62 -10.59
CA VAL A 3 -21.86 25.91 -10.64
C VAL A 3 -22.13 24.56 -9.97
N GLN A 4 -22.28 23.50 -10.77
CA GLN A 4 -22.23 22.15 -10.24
C GLN A 4 -20.83 21.94 -9.66
N ALA A 5 -20.75 21.72 -8.35
CA ALA A 5 -19.51 21.29 -7.73
C ALA A 5 -19.10 19.98 -8.39
N GLN A 6 -18.00 20.02 -9.12
CA GLN A 6 -17.42 18.83 -9.73
C GLN A 6 -17.07 17.86 -8.58
N ASP A 7 -17.57 16.63 -8.63
CA ASP A 7 -17.29 15.61 -7.60
C ASP A 7 -15.77 15.37 -7.55
N SER A 8 -15.12 15.95 -6.56
CA SER A 8 -13.66 15.93 -6.39
C SER A 8 -13.14 14.64 -5.75
N ARG A 9 -14.00 13.62 -5.59
CA ARG A 9 -13.60 12.35 -5.01
C ARG A 9 -12.67 11.60 -5.96
N ILE A 10 -11.61 11.03 -5.39
CA ILE A 10 -10.69 10.16 -6.14
C ILE A 10 -11.49 8.96 -6.66
N PRO A 11 -11.42 8.63 -7.96
CA PRO A 11 -12.09 7.44 -8.50
C PRO A 11 -11.70 6.17 -7.74
N LEU A 12 -12.65 5.25 -7.58
CA LEU A 12 -12.46 4.02 -6.79
C LEU A 12 -11.41 3.07 -7.37
N ASP A 13 -11.17 3.15 -8.69
CA ASP A 13 -10.16 2.35 -9.40
C ASP A 13 -9.38 3.29 -10.34
N THR A 14 -8.23 3.76 -9.89
CA THR A 14 -7.38 4.68 -10.65
C THR A 14 -5.95 4.61 -10.18
N THR A 15 -5.01 4.81 -11.11
CA THR A 15 -3.58 4.85 -10.77
C THR A 15 -2.86 5.94 -11.57
N ILE A 16 -1.83 6.50 -10.95
CA ILE A 16 -0.86 7.37 -11.57
C ILE A 16 0.51 6.69 -11.48
N VAL A 17 1.27 6.72 -12.56
CA VAL A 17 2.60 6.12 -12.63
C VAL A 17 3.62 7.19 -12.94
N THR A 18 4.69 7.23 -12.15
CA THR A 18 5.87 8.08 -12.40
C THR A 18 7.13 7.23 -12.42
N THR A 19 8.17 7.72 -13.12
CA THR A 19 9.51 7.11 -13.11
C THR A 19 10.46 8.00 -12.34
N ASN A 20 11.20 7.43 -11.43
CA ASN A 20 12.09 8.14 -10.51
C ASN A 20 13.41 7.39 -10.35
N GLU A 21 14.35 8.04 -9.68
CA GLU A 21 15.65 7.47 -9.32
C GLU A 21 15.94 7.67 -7.85
N VAL A 22 16.74 6.78 -7.30
CA VAL A 22 17.25 6.85 -5.92
C VAL A 22 18.65 6.24 -5.86
N SER A 23 19.50 6.76 -4.99
CA SER A 23 20.79 6.16 -4.67
C SER A 23 20.66 5.31 -3.39
N VAL A 24 20.88 4.00 -3.50
CA VAL A 24 20.84 3.05 -2.38
C VAL A 24 22.17 2.31 -2.35
N ASN A 25 22.86 2.32 -1.21
CA ASN A 25 24.18 1.69 -1.05
C ASN A 25 25.19 2.05 -2.16
N GLY A 26 25.18 3.32 -2.61
CA GLY A 26 26.02 3.80 -3.69
C GLY A 26 25.60 3.39 -5.10
N GLN A 27 24.52 2.62 -5.24
CA GLN A 27 23.96 2.21 -6.53
C GLN A 27 22.78 3.09 -6.93
N LYS A 28 22.83 3.64 -8.14
CA LYS A 28 21.70 4.36 -8.75
C LYS A 28 20.64 3.35 -9.24
N ILE A 29 19.44 3.46 -8.69
CA ILE A 29 18.31 2.58 -8.99
C ILE A 29 17.20 3.40 -9.63
N THR A 30 16.78 3.01 -10.83
CA THR A 30 15.59 3.57 -11.48
C THR A 30 14.37 2.71 -11.12
N TYR A 31 13.27 3.36 -10.73
CA TYR A 31 12.06 2.68 -10.33
C TYR A 31 10.80 3.39 -10.84
N LYS A 32 9.73 2.62 -11.00
CA LYS A 32 8.37 3.14 -11.18
C LYS A 32 7.70 3.27 -9.82
N ALA A 33 7.06 4.40 -9.58
CA ALA A 33 6.13 4.60 -8.48
C ALA A 33 4.71 4.62 -9.05
N THR A 34 3.91 3.64 -8.66
CA THR A 34 2.48 3.57 -9.00
C THR A 34 1.70 3.89 -7.74
N THR A 35 0.88 4.93 -7.77
CA THR A 35 0.01 5.28 -6.64
C THR A 35 -1.43 5.41 -7.11
N GLY A 36 -2.37 5.09 -6.25
CA GLY A 36 -3.78 5.20 -6.60
C GLY A 36 -4.71 4.40 -5.70
N MET A 37 -5.87 4.09 -6.25
CA MET A 37 -6.96 3.40 -5.59
C MET A 37 -7.22 2.06 -6.29
N GLN A 38 -7.44 1.01 -5.49
CA GLN A 38 -7.90 -0.29 -6.01
C GLN A 38 -9.10 -0.76 -5.19
N PRO A 39 -10.20 -1.17 -5.85
CA PRO A 39 -11.39 -1.68 -5.16
C PRO A 39 -11.15 -2.98 -4.39
N VAL A 40 -11.98 -3.18 -3.37
CA VAL A 40 -12.23 -4.47 -2.72
C VAL A 40 -13.64 -4.90 -3.11
N TRP A 41 -13.78 -6.13 -3.57
CA TRP A 41 -15.07 -6.73 -3.88
C TRP A 41 -15.46 -7.74 -2.80
N ASP A 42 -16.74 -7.84 -2.54
CA ASP A 42 -17.32 -8.90 -1.73
C ASP A 42 -17.49 -10.22 -2.53
N ASP A 43 -18.05 -11.22 -1.88
CA ASP A 43 -18.28 -12.53 -2.49
C ASP A 43 -19.39 -12.51 -3.58
N HIS A 44 -20.12 -11.40 -3.73
CA HIS A 44 -21.16 -11.16 -4.76
C HIS A 44 -20.66 -10.30 -5.92
N GLY A 45 -19.40 -9.82 -5.86
CA GLY A 45 -18.79 -8.96 -6.87
C GLY A 45 -19.14 -7.47 -6.72
N GLU A 46 -19.74 -7.07 -5.61
CA GLU A 46 -20.03 -5.67 -5.29
C GLU A 46 -18.79 -4.99 -4.69
N VAL A 47 -18.54 -3.75 -5.08
CA VAL A 47 -17.44 -2.96 -4.50
C VAL A 47 -17.84 -2.48 -3.10
N ILE A 48 -17.13 -2.95 -2.07
CA ILE A 48 -17.38 -2.61 -0.67
C ILE A 48 -16.40 -1.60 -0.10
N ALA A 49 -15.25 -1.43 -0.71
CA ALA A 49 -14.24 -0.43 -0.32
C ALA A 49 -13.32 -0.12 -1.49
N SER A 50 -12.54 0.96 -1.36
CA SER A 50 -11.40 1.21 -2.23
C SER A 50 -10.20 1.60 -1.38
N LEU A 51 -9.06 0.94 -1.60
CA LEU A 51 -7.84 1.13 -0.84
C LEU A 51 -6.81 1.92 -1.62
N TYR A 52 -6.28 2.94 -0.98
CA TYR A 52 -5.13 3.68 -1.48
C TYR A 52 -3.85 2.90 -1.25
N PHE A 53 -2.97 2.90 -2.24
CA PHE A 53 -1.67 2.25 -2.17
C PHE A 53 -0.60 3.05 -2.89
N THR A 54 0.67 2.78 -2.53
CA THR A 54 1.84 3.22 -3.28
C THR A 54 2.75 2.02 -3.51
N TYR A 55 3.04 1.73 -4.77
CA TYR A 55 3.84 0.60 -5.20
C TYR A 55 5.10 1.04 -5.90
N TYR A 56 6.25 0.61 -5.41
CA TYR A 56 7.57 0.90 -5.98
C TYR A 56 8.13 -0.35 -6.64
N GLN A 57 8.52 -0.21 -7.91
CA GLN A 57 9.05 -1.30 -8.72
C GLN A 57 10.37 -0.89 -9.36
N ARG A 58 11.45 -1.59 -9.07
CA ARG A 58 12.71 -1.42 -9.79
C ARG A 58 12.52 -1.76 -11.28
N THR A 59 13.02 -0.93 -12.20
CA THR A 59 12.77 -1.11 -13.65
C THR A 59 13.80 -2.01 -14.33
N ASN A 60 15.08 -1.86 -14.00
CA ASN A 60 16.19 -2.57 -14.64
C ASN A 60 16.43 -3.95 -14.00
N VAL A 61 15.45 -4.85 -14.08
CA VAL A 61 15.51 -6.21 -13.51
C VAL A 61 15.44 -7.25 -14.63
N LYS A 62 16.41 -8.18 -14.68
CA LYS A 62 16.47 -9.25 -15.69
C LYS A 62 15.31 -10.25 -15.58
N ASN A 63 14.94 -10.62 -14.36
CA ASN A 63 13.87 -11.57 -14.10
C ASN A 63 12.96 -11.05 -12.97
N ARG A 64 11.82 -10.49 -13.35
CA ARG A 64 10.85 -9.92 -12.43
C ARG A 64 10.16 -10.97 -11.56
N GLU A 65 9.97 -12.17 -12.09
CA GLU A 65 9.31 -13.27 -11.38
C GLU A 65 10.12 -13.75 -10.19
N LYS A 66 11.45 -13.69 -10.28
CA LYS A 66 12.35 -14.04 -9.17
C LYS A 66 12.55 -12.89 -8.16
N ARG A 67 12.14 -11.67 -8.52
CA ARG A 67 12.30 -10.53 -7.62
C ARG A 67 11.22 -10.54 -6.55
N PRO A 68 11.59 -10.45 -5.24
CA PRO A 68 10.62 -10.41 -4.16
C PRO A 68 9.66 -9.21 -4.26
N ILE A 69 8.45 -9.39 -3.74
CA ILE A 69 7.50 -8.31 -3.48
C ILE A 69 7.15 -8.30 -1.99
N ILE A 70 7.20 -7.11 -1.40
CA ILE A 70 6.89 -6.88 0.01
C ILE A 70 5.58 -6.10 0.12
N MET A 71 4.64 -6.60 0.91
CA MET A 71 3.41 -5.92 1.29
C MET A 71 3.60 -5.32 2.68
N SER A 72 3.44 -4.00 2.80
CA SER A 72 3.81 -3.25 4.01
C SER A 72 2.61 -2.55 4.65
N PHE A 73 2.50 -2.69 5.97
CA PHE A 73 1.43 -2.11 6.78
C PHE A 73 1.98 -1.40 8.01
N ASN A 74 1.42 -0.22 8.33
CA ASN A 74 1.48 0.31 9.68
C ASN A 74 0.41 -0.31 10.58
N GLY A 75 0.47 0.04 11.83
CA GLY A 75 -0.40 -0.43 12.89
C GLY A 75 -1.55 0.49 13.23
N GLY A 76 -1.69 0.77 14.48
CA GLY A 76 -2.77 1.57 15.05
C GLY A 76 -3.77 0.75 15.85
N PRO A 77 -4.82 0.17 15.22
CA PRO A 77 -5.08 -0.26 13.83
C PRO A 77 -5.48 0.83 12.83
N GLY A 78 -5.70 2.06 13.23
CA GLY A 78 -6.21 3.15 12.40
C GLY A 78 -5.15 3.98 11.65
N SER A 79 -3.89 3.55 11.55
CA SER A 79 -2.84 4.27 10.83
C SER A 79 -2.76 3.90 9.36
N ALA A 80 -2.59 4.92 8.51
CA ALA A 80 -2.10 4.74 7.15
C ALA A 80 -0.65 4.22 7.17
N SER A 81 -0.21 3.56 6.10
CA SER A 81 1.15 2.98 6.02
C SER A 81 2.26 4.02 5.80
N VAL A 82 2.10 5.21 6.36
CA VAL A 82 2.95 6.37 6.13
C VAL A 82 4.33 6.25 6.77
N TRP A 83 4.44 5.71 7.97
CA TRP A 83 5.72 5.56 8.66
C TRP A 83 6.59 4.50 7.99
N MET A 84 6.04 3.33 7.72
CA MET A 84 6.75 2.29 6.95
C MET A 84 7.19 2.81 5.59
N HIS A 85 6.39 3.70 4.97
CA HIS A 85 6.64 4.25 3.64
C HIS A 85 7.75 5.31 3.67
N ILE A 86 7.52 6.45 4.33
CA ILE A 86 8.38 7.64 4.20
C ILE A 86 9.27 7.90 5.42
N ALA A 87 9.26 7.01 6.42
CA ALA A 87 10.20 7.09 7.53
C ALA A 87 11.22 5.95 7.55
N TYR A 88 10.86 4.75 7.00
CA TYR A 88 11.74 3.58 7.16
C TYR A 88 12.22 2.97 5.84
N THR A 89 11.33 2.42 5.01
CA THR A 89 11.72 1.44 3.98
C THR A 89 11.56 1.93 2.54
N GLY A 90 10.86 3.05 2.32
CA GLY A 90 10.63 3.62 0.99
C GLY A 90 11.89 4.14 0.32
N PRO A 91 11.83 4.41 -1.01
CA PRO A 91 12.95 5.01 -1.74
C PRO A 91 13.30 6.43 -1.27
N LYS A 92 12.34 7.12 -0.70
CA LYS A 92 12.49 8.46 -0.11
C LYS A 92 12.10 8.43 1.35
N VAL A 93 12.78 9.22 2.17
CA VAL A 93 12.46 9.41 3.59
C VAL A 93 12.32 10.89 3.92
N LEU A 94 11.59 11.19 4.98
CA LEU A 94 11.47 12.55 5.49
C LEU A 94 12.84 13.14 5.80
N ASN A 95 13.02 14.43 5.50
CA ASN A 95 14.20 15.16 5.87
C ASN A 95 14.04 15.69 7.30
N ILE A 96 14.38 14.85 8.26
CA ILE A 96 14.29 15.11 9.70
C ILE A 96 15.65 14.85 10.35
N ASP A 97 15.89 15.45 11.52
CA ASP A 97 17.05 15.17 12.39
C ASP A 97 16.84 13.91 13.24
N GLU A 98 17.78 13.60 14.12
CA GLU A 98 17.74 12.41 14.98
C GLU A 98 16.62 12.48 16.02
N GLU A 99 16.19 13.66 16.42
CA GLU A 99 15.08 13.91 17.33
C GLU A 99 13.71 13.90 16.62
N GLY A 100 13.69 13.85 15.28
CA GLY A 100 12.47 13.79 14.46
C GLY A 100 11.93 15.15 14.03
N TYR A 101 12.68 16.24 14.22
CA TYR A 101 12.28 17.58 13.75
C TYR A 101 12.62 17.78 12.28
N PRO A 102 11.75 18.47 11.53
CA PRO A 102 11.99 18.73 10.12
C PRO A 102 13.15 19.73 9.95
N ILE A 103 14.09 19.39 9.05
CA ILE A 103 15.23 20.25 8.68
C ILE A 103 15.09 20.74 7.24
N GLN A 104 15.67 21.92 6.98
CA GLN A 104 15.67 22.50 5.63
C GLN A 104 16.67 21.79 4.70
N PRO A 105 16.34 21.65 3.40
CA PRO A 105 15.05 21.97 2.79
C PRO A 105 13.98 20.99 3.25
N TYR A 106 12.80 21.49 3.60
CA TYR A 106 11.68 20.65 4.02
C TYR A 106 11.22 19.71 2.89
N GLY A 107 10.86 18.50 3.24
CA GLY A 107 10.38 17.51 2.28
C GLY A 107 10.99 16.12 2.50
N VAL A 108 11.32 15.44 1.41
CA VAL A 108 11.90 14.10 1.42
C VAL A 108 13.29 14.11 0.76
N LYS A 109 14.15 13.22 1.24
CA LYS A 109 15.49 12.96 0.67
C LYS A 109 15.58 11.50 0.23
N ASP A 110 16.63 11.16 -0.51
CA ASP A 110 16.93 9.77 -0.86
C ASP A 110 17.14 8.95 0.42
N ASN A 111 16.57 7.74 0.40
CA ASN A 111 16.80 6.78 1.48
C ASN A 111 17.94 5.83 1.11
N PRO A 112 19.14 6.00 1.70
CA PRO A 112 20.27 5.13 1.39
C PRO A 112 20.07 3.68 1.87
N ASN A 113 19.10 3.45 2.77
CA ASN A 113 18.75 2.15 3.36
C ASN A 113 17.43 1.60 2.81
N SER A 114 16.95 2.12 1.67
CA SER A 114 15.72 1.62 1.06
C SER A 114 15.85 0.18 0.63
N ILE A 115 14.82 -0.61 0.90
CA ILE A 115 14.74 -2.01 0.48
C ILE A 115 14.46 -2.19 -1.03
N ILE A 116 14.34 -1.10 -1.79
CA ILE A 116 14.13 -1.14 -3.25
C ILE A 116 15.31 -1.78 -4.00
N ASP A 117 16.48 -1.89 -3.40
CA ASP A 117 17.63 -2.59 -3.98
C ASP A 117 17.40 -4.10 -4.08
N VAL A 118 16.72 -4.71 -3.12
CA VAL A 118 16.49 -6.16 -3.03
C VAL A 118 15.07 -6.61 -3.39
N ALA A 119 14.04 -5.77 -3.19
CA ALA A 119 12.65 -6.12 -3.40
C ALA A 119 11.84 -4.96 -3.99
N ASP A 120 10.73 -5.28 -4.67
CA ASP A 120 9.66 -4.31 -4.92
C ASP A 120 8.77 -4.23 -3.67
N ILE A 121 8.16 -3.08 -3.41
CA ILE A 121 7.37 -2.88 -2.19
C ILE A 121 6.08 -2.12 -2.45
N VAL A 122 4.98 -2.58 -1.84
CA VAL A 122 3.70 -1.89 -1.84
C VAL A 122 3.29 -1.51 -0.42
N TYR A 123 2.99 -0.23 -0.22
CA TYR A 123 2.42 0.33 1.01
C TYR A 123 0.92 0.44 0.84
N ILE A 124 0.18 -0.21 1.73
CA ILE A 124 -1.27 -0.33 1.63
C ILE A 124 -1.90 0.38 2.82
N ASN A 125 -2.83 1.27 2.54
CA ASN A 125 -3.63 1.91 3.57
C ASN A 125 -4.90 1.08 3.80
N PRO A 126 -5.08 0.47 4.98
CA PRO A 126 -6.31 -0.22 5.32
C PRO A 126 -7.55 0.69 5.24
N VAL A 127 -8.74 0.10 5.18
CA VAL A 127 -10.00 0.86 5.15
C VAL A 127 -10.05 1.90 6.26
N ASN A 128 -10.54 3.08 5.91
CA ASN A 128 -10.66 4.25 6.79
C ASN A 128 -9.34 4.82 7.30
N THR A 129 -8.24 4.57 6.59
CA THR A 129 -6.93 5.20 6.82
C THR A 129 -6.45 5.91 5.56
N GLY A 130 -5.71 7.01 5.71
CA GLY A 130 -5.24 7.80 4.58
C GLY A 130 -6.39 8.16 3.62
N TYR A 131 -6.26 7.80 2.34
CA TYR A 131 -7.30 8.01 1.33
C TYR A 131 -8.23 6.81 1.13
N SER A 132 -8.00 5.71 1.84
CA SER A 132 -8.84 4.51 1.74
C SER A 132 -10.21 4.71 2.37
N ARG A 133 -11.25 4.28 1.67
CA ARG A 133 -12.64 4.51 2.11
C ARG A 133 -13.49 3.25 1.89
N PRO A 134 -14.45 2.98 2.80
CA PRO A 134 -15.52 2.06 2.50
C PRO A 134 -16.42 2.67 1.41
N VAL A 135 -17.06 1.82 0.65
CA VAL A 135 -18.12 2.19 -0.30
C VAL A 135 -19.45 1.79 0.31
N VAL A 136 -20.37 2.75 0.41
CA VAL A 136 -21.70 2.56 0.98
C VAL A 136 -22.71 3.04 -0.05
N LYS A 137 -23.73 2.24 -0.33
CA LYS A 137 -24.81 2.62 -1.25
C LYS A 137 -25.63 3.78 -0.65
N GLU A 138 -26.18 4.59 -1.52
CA GLU A 138 -26.98 5.74 -1.09
C GLU A 138 -28.16 5.30 -0.22
N GLY A 139 -28.34 5.93 0.93
CA GLY A 139 -29.37 5.57 1.90
C GLY A 139 -29.02 4.43 2.86
N GLU A 140 -27.92 3.73 2.63
CA GLU A 140 -27.47 2.64 3.52
C GLU A 140 -26.50 3.16 4.60
N LYS A 141 -26.39 2.40 5.69
CA LYS A 141 -25.39 2.62 6.73
C LYS A 141 -24.20 1.68 6.51
N LEU A 142 -23.00 2.17 6.86
CA LEU A 142 -21.81 1.36 6.83
C LEU A 142 -21.95 0.14 7.78
N ASP A 143 -21.85 -1.04 7.21
CA ASP A 143 -21.66 -2.25 8.00
C ASP A 143 -20.20 -2.33 8.48
N LYS A 144 -20.00 -1.95 9.73
CA LYS A 144 -18.67 -1.95 10.36
C LYS A 144 -18.07 -3.34 10.49
N SER A 145 -18.89 -4.40 10.53
CA SER A 145 -18.42 -5.78 10.69
C SER A 145 -17.63 -6.29 9.49
N LEU A 146 -17.78 -5.65 8.33
CA LEU A 146 -17.03 -5.98 7.11
C LEU A 146 -15.55 -5.61 7.19
N PHE A 147 -15.17 -4.64 8.05
CA PHE A 147 -13.83 -4.06 8.04
C PHE A 147 -13.15 -4.04 9.40
N PHE A 148 -13.91 -3.90 10.49
CA PHE A 148 -13.37 -3.68 11.80
C PHE A 148 -13.44 -4.94 12.67
N GLY A 149 -12.28 -5.31 13.22
CA GLY A 149 -12.02 -6.57 13.90
C GLY A 149 -11.00 -7.41 13.14
N ILE A 150 -10.22 -8.21 13.84
CA ILE A 150 -9.05 -8.92 13.28
C ILE A 150 -9.44 -9.77 12.06
N ASN A 151 -10.48 -10.57 12.16
CA ASN A 151 -10.88 -11.48 11.08
C ASN A 151 -11.40 -10.72 9.84
N ALA A 152 -12.15 -9.63 10.04
CA ALA A 152 -12.66 -8.80 8.97
C ALA A 152 -11.51 -8.07 8.27
N ASP A 153 -10.60 -7.46 9.04
CA ASP A 153 -9.40 -6.77 8.55
C ASP A 153 -8.56 -7.72 7.65
N VAL A 154 -8.29 -8.93 8.13
CA VAL A 154 -7.57 -9.96 7.36
C VAL A 154 -8.35 -10.41 6.12
N LYS A 155 -9.68 -10.58 6.20
CA LYS A 155 -10.51 -11.09 5.09
C LYS A 155 -10.44 -10.14 3.89
N TYR A 156 -10.76 -8.85 4.07
CA TYR A 156 -10.81 -7.93 2.94
C TYR A 156 -9.40 -7.59 2.41
N LEU A 157 -8.39 -7.51 3.29
CA LEU A 157 -7.01 -7.28 2.87
C LEU A 157 -6.46 -8.46 2.06
N ALA A 158 -6.78 -9.71 2.43
CA ALA A 158 -6.38 -10.88 1.65
C ALA A 158 -7.02 -10.87 0.24
N SER A 159 -8.30 -10.48 0.14
CA SER A 159 -8.99 -10.30 -1.15
C SER A 159 -8.31 -9.23 -2.00
N TRP A 160 -8.03 -8.07 -1.40
CA TRP A 160 -7.33 -6.98 -2.07
C TRP A 160 -5.94 -7.39 -2.57
N LEU A 161 -5.16 -8.10 -1.73
CA LEU A 161 -3.82 -8.57 -2.07
C LEU A 161 -3.85 -9.54 -3.26
N ASN A 162 -4.79 -10.48 -3.30
CA ASN A 162 -4.95 -11.40 -4.43
C ASN A 162 -5.20 -10.66 -5.73
N THR A 163 -6.09 -9.65 -5.71
CA THR A 163 -6.36 -8.80 -6.87
C THR A 163 -5.12 -8.01 -7.27
N PHE A 164 -4.41 -7.42 -6.30
CA PHE A 164 -3.20 -6.64 -6.56
C PHE A 164 -2.10 -7.50 -7.20
N ILE A 165 -1.85 -8.70 -6.68
CA ILE A 165 -0.88 -9.65 -7.21
C ILE A 165 -1.23 -10.07 -8.63
N SER A 166 -2.52 -10.33 -8.91
CA SER A 166 -3.02 -10.68 -10.24
C SER A 166 -2.84 -9.55 -11.24
N ARG A 167 -3.28 -8.34 -10.90
CA ARG A 167 -3.16 -7.14 -11.75
C ARG A 167 -1.72 -6.79 -12.10
N ASN A 168 -0.78 -7.11 -11.21
CA ASN A 168 0.63 -6.80 -11.39
C ASN A 168 1.46 -7.99 -11.91
N ASN A 169 0.84 -9.13 -12.22
CA ASN A 169 1.51 -10.37 -12.69
C ASN A 169 2.65 -10.82 -11.74
N ARG A 170 2.35 -10.85 -10.41
CA ARG A 170 3.37 -11.16 -9.39
C ARG A 170 3.15 -12.51 -8.70
N TRP A 171 2.36 -13.42 -9.28
CA TRP A 171 2.10 -14.74 -8.68
C TRP A 171 3.36 -15.58 -8.50
N GLN A 172 4.30 -15.52 -9.43
CA GLN A 172 5.57 -16.27 -9.36
C GLN A 172 6.61 -15.63 -8.42
N SER A 173 6.44 -14.36 -8.06
CA SER A 173 7.39 -13.67 -7.18
C SER A 173 7.34 -14.19 -5.76
N PRO A 174 8.49 -14.35 -5.07
CA PRO A 174 8.51 -14.53 -3.62
C PRO A 174 7.78 -13.38 -2.93
N LYS A 175 6.91 -13.70 -2.00
CA LYS A 175 6.03 -12.74 -1.32
C LYS A 175 6.37 -12.65 0.15
N TYR A 176 6.51 -11.42 0.64
CA TYR A 176 6.77 -11.12 2.04
C TYR A 176 5.75 -10.10 2.52
N ILE A 177 5.39 -10.18 3.78
CA ILE A 177 4.51 -9.21 4.43
C ILE A 177 5.26 -8.66 5.63
N ILE A 178 5.30 -7.33 5.75
CA ILE A 178 5.92 -6.66 6.89
C ILE A 178 4.91 -5.74 7.56
N GLY A 179 5.02 -5.60 8.86
CA GLY A 179 4.11 -4.75 9.64
C GLY A 179 4.74 -4.25 10.92
N GLU A 180 4.38 -3.05 11.30
CA GLU A 180 4.79 -2.39 12.54
C GLU A 180 3.60 -2.37 13.49
N SER A 181 3.82 -2.62 14.80
CA SER A 181 2.80 -2.57 15.84
C SER A 181 1.60 -3.50 15.54
N TYR A 182 0.37 -3.01 15.49
CA TYR A 182 -0.81 -3.80 15.05
C TYR A 182 -0.65 -4.35 13.62
N GLY A 183 0.21 -3.77 12.80
CA GLY A 183 0.62 -4.33 11.50
C GLY A 183 1.21 -5.75 11.65
N GLY A 184 1.86 -6.06 12.77
CA GLY A 184 2.32 -7.42 13.09
C GLY A 184 1.16 -8.41 13.24
N THR A 185 0.06 -8.02 13.88
CA THR A 185 -1.18 -8.83 13.96
C THR A 185 -1.75 -9.09 12.55
N ARG A 186 -1.76 -8.08 11.67
CA ARG A 186 -2.15 -8.24 10.25
C ARG A 186 -1.27 -9.24 9.52
N VAL A 187 0.06 -9.12 9.68
CA VAL A 187 1.04 -10.02 9.05
C VAL A 187 0.74 -11.47 9.39
N MET A 188 0.54 -11.79 10.66
CA MET A 188 0.26 -13.16 11.10
C MET A 188 -1.07 -13.67 10.55
N GLY A 189 -2.14 -12.87 10.64
CA GLY A 189 -3.46 -13.22 10.13
C GLY A 189 -3.48 -13.40 8.59
N LEU A 190 -2.83 -12.50 7.86
CA LEU A 190 -2.71 -12.57 6.40
C LEU A 190 -1.89 -13.77 5.94
N ALA A 191 -0.76 -14.06 6.60
CA ALA A 191 0.06 -15.23 6.29
C ALA A 191 -0.75 -16.52 6.44
N ALA A 192 -1.45 -16.71 7.55
CA ALA A 192 -2.32 -17.87 7.77
C ALA A 192 -3.46 -17.93 6.74
N LYS A 193 -4.13 -16.81 6.44
CA LYS A 193 -5.25 -16.74 5.50
C LYS A 193 -4.85 -17.03 4.05
N LEU A 194 -3.68 -16.55 3.63
CA LEU A 194 -3.20 -16.71 2.25
C LEU A 194 -2.64 -18.11 2.00
N GLN A 195 -2.03 -18.76 3.01
CA GLN A 195 -1.56 -20.15 2.92
C GLN A 195 -2.71 -21.15 2.83
N ASN A 196 -3.82 -20.93 3.53
CA ASN A 196 -4.97 -21.85 3.56
C ASN A 196 -5.88 -21.77 2.33
N ARG A 197 -5.51 -21.03 1.29
CA ARG A 197 -6.25 -20.92 0.01
C ARG A 197 -5.62 -21.72 -1.13
N GLN A 198 -4.67 -22.61 -0.81
CA GLN A 198 -4.12 -23.57 -1.78
C GLN A 198 -4.96 -24.86 -1.84
#